data_09c9e45c6fb1d4554605d1601ef2a6a5
#
_entry.id   09c9e45c6fb1d4554605d1601ef2a6a5
#
_cell.length_a   1.000
_cell.length_b   1.000
_cell.length_c   1.000
_cell.angle_alpha   90.00
_cell.angle_beta   90.00
_cell.angle_gamma   90.00
#
_symmetry.space_group_name_H-M   'P 1'
#
loop_
_entity.id
_entity.type
_entity.pdbx_description
1 polymer ?
#
loop_
_entity_poly.entity_id
_entity_poly.type
_entity_poly.pdbx_seq_one_letter_code
_entity_poly.pdbx_strand_id
1 'polypeptide(L)'
;MKKKKKIASPKALVLCVVLIISIASSLYLLSCINDVLALTGSDTKTSVTIPENASQMDILQILQDNGLIHHPHFCNFFVNTIYNLRNRGTGKKAKDIKYLNGIYQLNKKMGVEGMLNAIKDAPKTVETKKLTFPEGWTVDQIVERLEKYGICDRKAFYENMQTVNFNEYSFIKSLPDANQRFRKLEGYLYPDTYEFYVEENETHAIRRFLDNFQEKFNSKYEARAKELGMTVDEIVTIASIIQKEAASKEQMGLVSSVIHNRLKNSMKLECDSTGAYVDRYIKPNVSDGEYLAYRNRYYTYLCNGLPAGPICNPGADAIEAALYPEKTNYLYFYHDKNGKIYMAKTLQEHNANQIKALQNS
;
A
#
# COMPACT_ATOMS: atom_id res chain seq x y z
N MET A 1 40.54 40.93 21.56
CA MET A 1 40.85 39.75 22.42
C MET A 1 40.03 38.55 21.97
N LYS A 2 40.63 37.57 21.31
CA LYS A 2 39.95 36.32 20.92
C LYS A 2 39.94 35.37 22.13
N LYS A 3 38.75 35.08 22.68
CA LYS A 3 38.57 34.05 23.70
C LYS A 3 38.95 32.68 23.14
N LYS A 4 40.06 32.09 23.58
CA LYS A 4 40.39 30.67 23.31
C LYS A 4 39.31 29.79 23.89
N LYS A 5 38.55 29.06 23.03
CA LYS A 5 37.67 27.96 23.48
C LYS A 5 38.52 26.90 24.18
N LYS A 6 38.30 26.68 25.49
CA LYS A 6 38.93 25.61 26.22
C LYS A 6 38.36 24.29 25.65
N ILE A 7 39.18 23.51 25.00
CA ILE A 7 38.86 22.15 24.56
C ILE A 7 38.82 21.31 25.85
N ALA A 8 37.72 20.54 26.03
CA ALA A 8 37.58 19.65 27.19
C ALA A 8 38.75 18.64 27.25
N SER A 9 39.20 18.31 28.44
CA SER A 9 40.27 17.31 28.60
C SER A 9 39.82 15.95 28.08
N PRO A 10 40.70 15.11 27.51
CA PRO A 10 40.34 13.76 27.04
C PRO A 10 39.59 12.92 28.08
N LYS A 11 39.96 13.06 29.36
CA LYS A 11 39.27 12.37 30.48
C LYS A 11 37.84 12.85 30.67
N ALA A 12 37.59 14.16 30.53
CA ALA A 12 36.24 14.72 30.63
C ALA A 12 35.38 14.26 29.44
N LEU A 13 35.95 14.14 28.23
CA LEU A 13 35.25 13.62 27.04
C LEU A 13 34.84 12.15 27.27
N VAL A 14 35.75 11.30 27.75
CA VAL A 14 35.46 9.88 28.06
C VAL A 14 34.35 9.77 29.10
N LEU A 15 34.42 10.55 30.18
CA LEU A 15 33.38 10.56 31.22
C LEU A 15 32.00 10.95 30.65
N CYS A 16 31.94 11.96 29.79
CA CYS A 16 30.68 12.36 29.13
C CYS A 16 30.13 11.24 28.23
N VAL A 17 30.96 10.56 27.45
CA VAL A 17 30.55 9.43 26.61
C VAL A 17 30.00 8.28 27.49
N VAL A 18 30.66 7.90 28.57
CA VAL A 18 30.20 6.86 29.50
C VAL A 18 28.83 7.25 30.09
N LEU A 19 28.67 8.50 30.54
CA LEU A 19 27.40 8.99 31.07
C LEU A 19 26.28 8.94 30.05
N ILE A 20 26.53 9.36 28.81
CA ILE A 20 25.56 9.31 27.73
C ILE A 20 25.13 7.87 27.44
N ILE A 21 26.09 6.94 27.35
CA ILE A 21 25.80 5.51 27.12
C ILE A 21 24.97 4.95 28.28
N SER A 22 25.34 5.28 29.54
CA SER A 22 24.60 4.82 30.71
C SER A 22 23.17 5.32 30.74
N ILE A 23 22.94 6.60 30.44
CA ILE A 23 21.59 7.19 30.36
C ILE A 23 20.78 6.53 29.21
N ALA A 24 21.38 6.40 28.04
CA ALA A 24 20.72 5.76 26.92
C ALA A 24 20.33 4.30 27.21
N SER A 25 21.24 3.52 27.82
CA SER A 25 20.97 2.15 28.25
C SER A 25 19.87 2.07 29.30
N SER A 26 19.84 3.00 30.24
CA SER A 26 18.80 3.05 31.29
C SER A 26 17.43 3.37 30.69
N LEU A 27 17.34 4.33 29.74
CA LEU A 27 16.09 4.69 29.03
C LEU A 27 15.60 3.52 28.16
N TYR A 28 16.52 2.82 27.51
CA TYR A 28 16.17 1.62 26.73
C TYR A 28 15.60 0.51 27.63
N LEU A 29 16.25 0.21 28.77
CA LEU A 29 15.76 -0.78 29.73
C LEU A 29 14.39 -0.39 30.31
N LEU A 30 14.18 0.88 30.64
CA LEU A 30 12.88 1.38 31.11
C LEU A 30 11.79 1.19 30.06
N SER A 31 12.09 1.45 28.78
CA SER A 31 11.16 1.20 27.68
C SER A 31 10.82 -0.29 27.54
N CYS A 32 11.81 -1.19 27.62
CA CYS A 32 11.61 -2.64 27.61
C CYS A 32 10.73 -3.11 28.80
N ILE A 33 10.98 -2.59 29.99
CA ILE A 33 10.23 -2.90 31.22
C ILE A 33 8.78 -2.39 31.07
N ASN A 34 8.59 -1.23 30.45
CA ASN A 34 7.26 -0.69 30.22
C ASN A 34 6.41 -1.57 29.29
N ASP A 35 6.98 -2.13 28.23
CA ASP A 35 6.29 -3.09 27.35
C ASP A 35 5.80 -4.33 28.14
N VAL A 36 6.56 -4.74 29.14
CA VAL A 36 6.25 -5.93 29.95
C VAL A 36 5.25 -5.63 31.06
N LEU A 37 5.50 -4.58 31.85
CA LEU A 37 4.75 -4.27 33.07
C LEU A 37 3.65 -3.22 32.87
N ALA A 38 3.57 -2.62 31.69
CA ALA A 38 2.55 -1.60 31.34
C ALA A 38 2.51 -0.40 32.31
N LEU A 39 3.66 0.07 32.80
CA LEU A 39 3.76 1.12 33.81
C LEU A 39 3.10 2.45 33.36
N THR A 40 3.18 2.75 32.08
CA THR A 40 2.57 3.97 31.46
C THR A 40 1.57 3.61 30.38
N GLY A 41 0.92 2.46 30.49
CA GLY A 41 -0.01 1.95 29.50
C GLY A 41 -1.32 2.75 29.41
N SER A 42 -1.83 2.97 28.20
CA SER A 42 -3.15 3.55 27.91
C SER A 42 -4.22 2.45 27.93
N ASP A 43 -5.43 2.79 28.36
CA ASP A 43 -6.64 1.94 28.29
C ASP A 43 -7.26 1.94 26.88
N THR A 44 -6.74 2.76 25.96
CA THR A 44 -7.27 2.85 24.58
C THR A 44 -7.16 1.48 23.92
N LYS A 45 -8.31 0.92 23.54
CA LYS A 45 -8.38 -0.38 22.86
C LYS A 45 -7.93 -0.24 21.42
N THR A 46 -7.08 -1.16 20.99
CA THR A 46 -6.62 -1.31 19.62
C THR A 46 -7.08 -2.66 19.10
N SER A 47 -7.72 -2.67 17.95
CA SER A 47 -8.12 -3.90 17.26
C SER A 47 -6.89 -4.54 16.61
N VAL A 48 -6.58 -5.79 16.96
CA VAL A 48 -5.39 -6.51 16.48
C VAL A 48 -5.82 -7.82 15.85
N THR A 49 -5.50 -8.01 14.57
CA THR A 49 -5.79 -9.24 13.84
C THR A 49 -4.62 -10.21 13.95
N ILE A 50 -4.90 -11.42 14.46
CA ILE A 50 -3.93 -12.51 14.56
C ILE A 50 -4.24 -13.53 13.46
N PRO A 51 -3.31 -13.77 12.51
CA PRO A 51 -3.49 -14.73 11.44
C PRO A 51 -3.43 -16.18 11.94
N GLU A 52 -3.89 -17.13 11.09
CA GLU A 52 -3.76 -18.55 11.36
C GLU A 52 -2.29 -18.96 11.48
N ASN A 53 -2.03 -19.86 12.44
CA ASN A 53 -0.70 -20.44 12.67
C ASN A 53 0.40 -19.41 13.01
N ALA A 54 0.04 -18.22 13.46
CA ALA A 54 1.00 -17.21 13.90
C ALA A 54 1.86 -17.73 15.06
N SER A 55 3.19 -17.64 14.93
CA SER A 55 4.10 -17.93 16.01
C SER A 55 4.05 -16.82 17.08
N GLN A 56 4.58 -17.09 18.28
CA GLN A 56 4.69 -16.06 19.33
C GLN A 56 5.47 -14.83 18.82
N MET A 57 6.51 -15.03 18.01
CA MET A 57 7.31 -13.92 17.50
C MET A 57 6.54 -13.10 16.47
N ASP A 58 5.74 -13.76 15.59
CA ASP A 58 4.87 -13.07 14.62
C ASP A 58 3.85 -12.21 15.36
N ILE A 59 3.23 -12.74 16.41
CA ILE A 59 2.28 -11.99 17.24
C ILE A 59 2.95 -10.77 17.90
N LEU A 60 4.15 -10.93 18.47
CA LEU A 60 4.86 -9.81 19.06
C LEU A 60 5.25 -8.75 18.03
N GLN A 61 5.55 -9.15 16.79
CA GLN A 61 5.78 -8.21 15.70
C GLN A 61 4.47 -7.46 15.34
N ILE A 62 3.36 -8.17 15.25
CA ILE A 62 2.03 -7.57 15.03
C ILE A 62 1.68 -6.58 16.16
N LEU A 63 1.97 -6.90 17.42
CA LEU A 63 1.75 -5.99 18.53
C LEU A 63 2.62 -4.74 18.42
N GLN A 64 3.87 -4.85 17.95
CA GLN A 64 4.74 -3.71 17.67
C GLN A 64 4.19 -2.85 16.52
N ASP A 65 3.79 -3.45 15.42
CA ASP A 65 3.26 -2.77 14.23
C ASP A 65 1.97 -1.98 14.56
N ASN A 66 1.21 -2.46 15.56
CA ASN A 66 0.04 -1.76 16.10
C ASN A 66 0.38 -0.80 17.26
N GLY A 67 1.65 -0.56 17.52
CA GLY A 67 2.13 0.38 18.52
C GLY A 67 1.81 -0.03 19.97
N LEU A 68 1.49 -1.29 20.23
CA LEU A 68 1.18 -1.80 21.57
C LEU A 68 2.43 -2.10 22.39
N ILE A 69 3.51 -2.51 21.74
CA ILE A 69 4.85 -2.71 22.33
C ILE A 69 5.91 -2.06 21.44
N HIS A 70 7.15 -1.91 21.95
CA HIS A 70 8.27 -1.33 21.20
C HIS A 70 9.42 -2.33 20.98
N HIS A 71 9.55 -3.34 21.84
CA HIS A 71 10.73 -4.24 21.90
C HIS A 71 10.31 -5.73 21.81
N PRO A 72 9.86 -6.23 20.64
CA PRO A 72 9.31 -7.59 20.49
C PRO A 72 10.33 -8.68 20.88
N HIS A 73 11.61 -8.53 20.53
CA HIS A 73 12.64 -9.50 20.90
C HIS A 73 12.86 -9.59 22.42
N PHE A 74 12.85 -8.44 23.11
CA PHE A 74 12.93 -8.43 24.56
C PHE A 74 11.70 -9.07 25.21
N CYS A 75 10.51 -8.73 24.71
CA CYS A 75 9.24 -9.32 25.14
C CYS A 75 9.25 -10.84 24.96
N ASN A 76 9.72 -11.34 23.80
CA ASN A 76 9.83 -12.76 23.53
C ASN A 76 10.78 -13.47 24.51
N PHE A 77 11.96 -12.89 24.76
CA PHE A 77 12.91 -13.41 25.75
C PHE A 77 12.28 -13.47 27.15
N PHE A 78 11.62 -12.39 27.57
CA PHE A 78 11.00 -12.28 28.88
C PHE A 78 9.88 -13.33 29.06
N VAL A 79 8.93 -13.39 28.13
CA VAL A 79 7.79 -14.32 28.19
C VAL A 79 8.26 -15.78 28.23
N ASN A 80 9.23 -16.13 27.37
CA ASN A 80 9.78 -17.48 27.34
C ASN A 80 10.52 -17.83 28.66
N THR A 81 11.27 -16.89 29.23
CA THR A 81 11.98 -17.09 30.48
C THR A 81 11.00 -17.30 31.65
N ILE A 82 10.01 -16.43 31.79
CA ILE A 82 9.00 -16.53 32.85
C ILE A 82 8.18 -17.82 32.70
N TYR A 83 7.74 -18.15 31.45
CA TYR A 83 7.00 -19.37 31.21
C TYR A 83 7.81 -20.63 31.60
N ASN A 84 9.07 -20.70 31.19
CA ASN A 84 9.95 -21.83 31.52
C ASN A 84 10.22 -21.93 32.99
N LEU A 85 10.38 -20.80 33.71
CA LEU A 85 10.55 -20.78 35.18
C LEU A 85 9.31 -21.30 35.91
N ARG A 86 8.08 -20.83 35.48
CA ARG A 86 6.82 -21.25 36.09
C ARG A 86 6.50 -22.73 35.84
N ASN A 87 6.97 -23.28 34.71
CA ASN A 87 6.71 -24.66 34.31
C ASN A 87 7.90 -25.61 34.52
N ARG A 88 8.88 -25.20 35.33
CA ARG A 88 10.05 -26.02 35.64
C ARG A 88 9.62 -27.37 36.27
N GLY A 89 10.00 -28.46 35.61
CA GLY A 89 9.65 -29.83 36.07
C GLY A 89 8.34 -30.40 35.48
N THR A 90 7.55 -29.62 34.71
CA THR A 90 6.30 -30.11 34.08
C THR A 90 6.48 -30.66 32.66
N GLY A 91 7.67 -30.48 32.06
CA GLY A 91 7.93 -30.82 30.64
C GLY A 91 7.35 -29.85 29.63
N LYS A 92 6.50 -28.90 30.02
CA LYS A 92 5.89 -27.91 29.12
C LYS A 92 6.91 -26.84 28.72
N LYS A 93 6.95 -26.46 27.44
CA LYS A 93 7.83 -25.43 26.89
C LYS A 93 7.02 -24.28 26.31
N ALA A 94 7.58 -23.07 26.32
CA ALA A 94 6.94 -21.89 25.76
C ALA A 94 6.55 -22.06 24.26
N LYS A 95 7.37 -22.79 23.49
CA LYS A 95 7.10 -23.11 22.07
C LYS A 95 5.86 -23.97 21.83
N ASP A 96 5.32 -24.62 22.85
CA ASP A 96 4.15 -25.49 22.74
C ASP A 96 2.84 -24.71 22.96
N ILE A 97 2.92 -23.41 23.23
CA ILE A 97 1.76 -22.53 23.40
C ILE A 97 1.12 -22.33 22.04
N LYS A 98 -0.19 -22.63 21.95
CA LYS A 98 -1.02 -22.31 20.79
C LYS A 98 -1.73 -20.99 21.02
N TYR A 99 -1.67 -20.15 20.04
CA TYR A 99 -2.41 -18.91 19.97
C TYR A 99 -3.55 -19.08 18.96
N LEU A 100 -4.68 -18.44 19.21
CA LEU A 100 -5.85 -18.54 18.35
C LEU A 100 -5.86 -17.36 17.37
N ASN A 101 -6.21 -17.63 16.13
CA ASN A 101 -6.43 -16.60 15.12
C ASN A 101 -7.72 -15.83 15.41
N GLY A 102 -7.79 -14.59 14.91
CA GLY A 102 -8.96 -13.73 15.06
C GLY A 102 -8.62 -12.30 15.40
N ILE A 103 -9.64 -11.49 15.69
CA ILE A 103 -9.48 -10.09 16.11
C ILE A 103 -9.60 -9.98 17.62
N TYR A 104 -8.65 -9.29 18.21
CA TYR A 104 -8.57 -9.07 19.65
C TYR A 104 -8.55 -7.58 19.96
N GLN A 105 -9.34 -7.16 20.93
CA GLN A 105 -9.31 -5.80 21.46
C GLN A 105 -8.28 -5.74 22.59
N LEU A 106 -7.08 -5.25 22.26
CA LEU A 106 -5.94 -5.17 23.17
C LEU A 106 -5.63 -3.71 23.54
N ASN A 107 -4.96 -3.48 24.66
CA ASN A 107 -4.48 -2.17 25.05
C ASN A 107 -3.13 -2.27 25.77
N LYS A 108 -2.39 -1.15 25.83
CA LYS A 108 -1.05 -1.10 26.45
C LYS A 108 -1.05 -1.46 27.93
N LYS A 109 -2.16 -1.21 28.64
CA LYS A 109 -2.28 -1.48 30.08
C LYS A 109 -2.29 -2.97 30.43
N MET A 110 -2.56 -3.82 29.43
CA MET A 110 -2.52 -5.28 29.60
C MET A 110 -1.08 -5.81 29.77
N GLY A 111 -0.07 -5.07 29.32
CA GLY A 111 1.30 -5.56 29.21
C GLY A 111 1.41 -6.74 28.23
N VAL A 112 2.64 -7.12 27.86
CA VAL A 112 2.84 -8.19 26.86
C VAL A 112 2.24 -9.53 27.29
N GLU A 113 2.38 -9.91 28.57
CA GLU A 113 1.86 -11.19 29.08
C GLU A 113 0.31 -11.21 29.06
N GLY A 114 -0.33 -10.12 29.45
CA GLY A 114 -1.78 -9.98 29.41
C GLY A 114 -2.34 -10.04 27.97
N MET A 115 -1.68 -9.36 27.04
CA MET A 115 -2.08 -9.41 25.61
C MET A 115 -1.91 -10.82 25.04
N LEU A 116 -0.79 -11.49 25.27
CA LEU A 116 -0.58 -12.86 24.81
C LEU A 116 -1.54 -13.87 25.47
N ASN A 117 -1.92 -13.66 26.72
CA ASN A 117 -2.94 -14.52 27.37
C ASN A 117 -4.33 -14.30 26.76
N ALA A 118 -4.70 -13.06 26.46
CA ALA A 118 -5.96 -12.77 25.77
C ALA A 118 -6.05 -13.47 24.40
N ILE A 119 -4.93 -13.63 23.70
CA ILE A 119 -4.86 -14.30 22.38
C ILE A 119 -4.92 -15.83 22.51
N LYS A 120 -4.75 -16.42 23.70
CA LYS A 120 -4.95 -17.85 23.94
C LYS A 120 -6.42 -18.22 24.14
N ASP A 121 -7.22 -17.28 24.57
CA ASP A 121 -8.65 -17.47 24.74
C ASP A 121 -9.35 -17.31 23.38
N ALA A 122 -10.51 -17.98 23.22
CA ALA A 122 -11.27 -17.86 21.98
C ALA A 122 -11.64 -16.38 21.74
N PRO A 123 -11.32 -15.83 20.57
CA PRO A 123 -11.75 -14.48 20.22
C PRO A 123 -13.28 -14.45 20.28
N LYS A 124 -13.86 -13.30 20.60
CA LYS A 124 -15.30 -13.10 20.36
C LYS A 124 -15.55 -13.44 18.90
N THR A 125 -16.60 -14.18 18.60
CA THR A 125 -16.95 -14.63 17.24
C THR A 125 -16.75 -13.48 16.27
N VAL A 126 -15.75 -13.61 15.41
CA VAL A 126 -15.40 -12.51 14.48
C VAL A 126 -16.22 -12.70 13.24
N GLU A 127 -17.10 -11.75 12.98
CA GLU A 127 -17.85 -11.71 11.74
C GLU A 127 -16.88 -11.41 10.57
N THR A 128 -16.86 -12.28 9.56
CA THR A 128 -16.12 -12.02 8.32
C THR A 128 -17.07 -11.61 7.20
N LYS A 129 -16.57 -10.80 6.29
CA LYS A 129 -17.26 -10.39 5.06
C LYS A 129 -16.39 -10.70 3.85
N LYS A 130 -16.97 -11.48 2.93
CA LYS A 130 -16.34 -11.73 1.62
C LYS A 130 -16.74 -10.61 0.64
N LEU A 131 -15.78 -9.79 0.22
CA LEU A 131 -16.01 -8.63 -0.63
C LEU A 131 -15.21 -8.74 -1.93
N THR A 132 -15.87 -8.45 -3.05
CA THR A 132 -15.22 -8.42 -4.38
C THR A 132 -14.95 -6.97 -4.77
N PHE A 133 -13.75 -6.69 -5.24
CA PHE A 133 -13.31 -5.39 -5.74
C PHE A 133 -13.03 -5.52 -7.24
N PRO A 134 -13.90 -4.96 -8.09
CA PRO A 134 -13.74 -5.03 -9.55
C PRO A 134 -12.49 -4.33 -10.06
N GLU A 135 -11.96 -4.82 -11.17
CA GLU A 135 -10.91 -4.15 -11.92
C GLU A 135 -11.31 -2.71 -12.31
N GLY A 136 -10.33 -1.83 -12.32
CA GLY A 136 -10.56 -0.43 -12.65
C GLY A 136 -11.19 0.41 -11.53
N TRP A 137 -11.42 -0.14 -10.34
CA TRP A 137 -11.82 0.65 -9.19
C TRP A 137 -10.66 1.50 -8.68
N THR A 138 -10.99 2.70 -8.20
CA THR A 138 -10.04 3.59 -7.51
C THR A 138 -9.92 3.22 -6.04
N VAL A 139 -8.87 3.72 -5.38
CA VAL A 139 -8.73 3.64 -3.90
C VAL A 139 -9.99 4.15 -3.21
N ASP A 140 -10.56 5.27 -3.67
CA ASP A 140 -11.75 5.87 -3.04
C ASP A 140 -12.97 4.93 -3.10
N GLN A 141 -13.18 4.21 -4.23
CA GLN A 141 -14.25 3.23 -4.35
C GLN A 141 -14.01 1.99 -3.48
N ILE A 142 -12.76 1.56 -3.35
CA ILE A 142 -12.38 0.45 -2.46
C ILE A 142 -12.66 0.82 -1.01
N VAL A 143 -12.22 1.99 -0.57
CA VAL A 143 -12.40 2.48 0.80
C VAL A 143 -13.90 2.68 1.11
N GLU A 144 -14.68 3.22 0.18
CA GLU A 144 -16.13 3.34 0.33
C GLU A 144 -16.79 1.97 0.56
N ARG A 145 -16.37 0.92 -0.17
CA ARG A 145 -16.88 -0.44 0.05
C ARG A 145 -16.47 -0.99 1.40
N LEU A 146 -15.20 -0.86 1.80
CA LEU A 146 -14.72 -1.33 3.10
C LEU A 146 -15.49 -0.67 4.26
N GLU A 147 -15.66 0.66 4.21
CA GLU A 147 -16.43 1.42 5.20
C GLU A 147 -17.90 0.99 5.24
N LYS A 148 -18.56 0.87 4.08
CA LYS A 148 -19.96 0.44 3.96
C LYS A 148 -20.23 -0.90 4.64
N TYR A 149 -19.27 -1.82 4.62
CA TYR A 149 -19.40 -3.15 5.23
C TYR A 149 -18.80 -3.22 6.64
N GLY A 150 -18.39 -2.08 7.21
CA GLY A 150 -17.85 -2.01 8.57
C GLY A 150 -16.49 -2.67 8.74
N ILE A 151 -15.69 -2.73 7.68
CA ILE A 151 -14.35 -3.34 7.73
C ILE A 151 -13.35 -2.36 8.32
N CYS A 152 -13.29 -1.13 7.79
CA CYS A 152 -12.32 -0.10 8.17
C CYS A 152 -13.00 1.26 8.32
N ASP A 153 -12.41 2.14 9.14
CA ASP A 153 -12.72 3.56 9.13
C ASP A 153 -12.05 4.23 7.93
N ARG A 154 -12.81 5.03 7.17
CA ARG A 154 -12.33 5.73 5.96
C ARG A 154 -11.15 6.63 6.24
N LYS A 155 -11.23 7.44 7.29
CA LYS A 155 -10.21 8.42 7.64
C LYS A 155 -8.92 7.72 8.06
N ALA A 156 -9.04 6.72 8.94
CA ALA A 156 -7.91 5.91 9.40
C ALA A 156 -7.24 5.14 8.25
N PHE A 157 -8.03 4.64 7.28
CA PHE A 157 -7.47 3.98 6.09
C PHE A 157 -6.59 4.93 5.27
N TYR A 158 -7.08 6.16 4.99
CA TYR A 158 -6.29 7.16 4.27
C TYR A 158 -5.05 7.60 5.05
N GLU A 159 -5.17 7.80 6.37
CA GLU A 159 -4.04 8.15 7.24
C GLU A 159 -2.98 7.04 7.22
N ASN A 160 -3.37 5.78 7.40
CA ASN A 160 -2.46 4.64 7.38
C ASN A 160 -1.80 4.44 6.01
N MET A 161 -2.54 4.65 4.92
CA MET A 161 -1.98 4.59 3.57
C MET A 161 -0.85 5.60 3.36
N GLN A 162 -0.89 6.76 4.00
CA GLN A 162 0.12 7.82 3.88
C GLN A 162 1.28 7.64 4.86
N THR A 163 0.97 7.26 6.12
CA THR A 163 1.92 7.33 7.24
C THR A 163 2.61 6.02 7.54
N VAL A 164 1.94 4.89 7.29
CA VAL A 164 2.54 3.57 7.55
C VAL A 164 3.61 3.26 6.50
N ASN A 165 4.70 2.71 7.01
CA ASN A 165 5.79 2.24 6.16
C ASN A 165 5.47 0.84 5.62
N PHE A 166 5.37 0.72 4.30
CA PHE A 166 5.17 -0.52 3.55
C PHE A 166 6.41 -0.89 2.72
N ASN A 167 7.63 -0.53 3.18
CA ASN A 167 8.87 -0.76 2.45
C ASN A 167 9.29 -2.25 2.37
N GLU A 168 8.59 -3.15 3.05
CA GLU A 168 8.67 -4.58 2.83
C GLU A 168 8.31 -4.97 1.39
N TYR A 169 7.46 -4.18 0.71
CA TYR A 169 7.13 -4.34 -0.69
C TYR A 169 8.09 -3.53 -1.57
N SER A 170 8.90 -4.21 -2.40
CA SER A 170 9.91 -3.58 -3.27
C SER A 170 9.32 -2.51 -4.18
N PHE A 171 8.13 -2.76 -4.73
CA PHE A 171 7.41 -1.84 -5.61
C PHE A 171 6.92 -0.58 -4.90
N ILE A 172 6.60 -0.65 -3.59
CA ILE A 172 6.25 0.54 -2.79
C ILE A 172 7.50 1.35 -2.43
N LYS A 173 8.59 0.66 -2.07
CA LYS A 173 9.87 1.31 -1.74
C LYS A 173 10.43 2.13 -2.90
N SER A 174 10.14 1.72 -4.13
CA SER A 174 10.63 2.36 -5.36
C SER A 174 9.68 3.44 -5.92
N LEU A 175 8.55 3.72 -5.24
CA LEU A 175 7.63 4.75 -5.71
C LEU A 175 8.30 6.12 -5.77
N PRO A 176 7.99 6.93 -6.79
CA PRO A 176 8.35 8.35 -6.80
C PRO A 176 7.79 9.08 -5.58
N ASP A 177 8.27 10.31 -5.34
CA ASP A 177 7.83 11.12 -4.21
C ASP A 177 6.31 11.10 -4.03
N ALA A 178 5.88 10.53 -2.88
CA ALA A 178 4.47 10.38 -2.53
C ALA A 178 3.70 11.70 -2.50
N ASN A 179 4.39 12.84 -2.30
CA ASN A 179 3.78 14.18 -2.29
C ASN A 179 3.31 14.63 -3.67
N GLN A 180 3.71 13.94 -4.73
CA GLN A 180 3.25 14.24 -6.09
C GLN A 180 1.97 13.49 -6.46
N ARG A 181 1.56 12.49 -5.66
CA ARG A 181 0.40 11.62 -5.91
C ARG A 181 -0.78 12.01 -5.04
N PHE A 182 -1.97 11.93 -5.63
CA PHE A 182 -3.21 12.15 -4.88
C PHE A 182 -3.45 11.04 -3.85
N ARG A 183 -3.37 9.78 -4.29
CA ARG A 183 -3.43 8.58 -3.42
C ARG A 183 -2.15 7.76 -3.61
N LYS A 184 -1.37 7.61 -2.53
CA LYS A 184 -0.06 6.94 -2.56
C LYS A 184 -0.13 5.52 -3.15
N LEU A 185 -1.16 4.76 -2.81
CA LEU A 185 -1.32 3.36 -3.20
C LEU A 185 -2.32 3.14 -4.35
N GLU A 186 -2.72 4.20 -5.08
CA GLU A 186 -3.52 4.02 -6.30
C GLU A 186 -2.77 3.13 -7.29
N GLY A 187 -3.47 2.13 -7.83
CA GLY A 187 -2.90 1.14 -8.74
C GLY A 187 -2.37 -0.13 -8.06
N TYR A 188 -2.24 -0.14 -6.72
CA TYR A 188 -1.62 -1.23 -5.97
C TYR A 188 -2.58 -2.01 -5.07
N LEU A 189 -3.81 -1.56 -4.91
CA LEU A 189 -4.85 -2.32 -4.22
C LEU A 189 -5.48 -3.31 -5.21
N TYR A 190 -4.83 -4.47 -5.39
CA TYR A 190 -5.14 -5.42 -6.47
C TYR A 190 -6.62 -5.84 -6.47
N PRO A 191 -7.32 -5.79 -7.63
CA PRO A 191 -8.72 -6.17 -7.72
C PRO A 191 -8.88 -7.70 -7.62
N ASP A 192 -9.65 -8.14 -6.62
CA ASP A 192 -9.94 -9.55 -6.36
C ASP A 192 -11.10 -9.67 -5.37
N THR A 193 -11.39 -10.89 -4.93
CA THR A 193 -12.31 -11.19 -3.85
C THR A 193 -11.54 -11.54 -2.59
N TYR A 194 -11.74 -10.76 -1.53
CA TYR A 194 -11.07 -10.91 -0.25
C TYR A 194 -12.05 -11.23 0.86
N GLU A 195 -11.60 -11.93 1.87
CA GLU A 195 -12.31 -12.10 3.12
C GLU A 195 -11.69 -11.18 4.17
N PHE A 196 -12.49 -10.27 4.73
CA PHE A 196 -12.11 -9.33 5.77
C PHE A 196 -12.84 -9.63 7.06
N TYR A 197 -12.24 -9.28 8.17
CA TYR A 197 -12.91 -9.21 9.45
C TYR A 197 -13.66 -7.87 9.57
N VAL A 198 -14.83 -7.89 10.22
CA VAL A 198 -15.51 -6.65 10.62
C VAL A 198 -14.65 -5.93 11.67
N GLU A 199 -14.47 -4.61 11.54
CA GLU A 199 -13.55 -3.80 12.37
C GLU A 199 -12.07 -4.25 12.27
N GLU A 200 -11.65 -4.71 11.07
CA GLU A 200 -10.26 -5.06 10.82
C GLU A 200 -9.35 -3.82 10.90
N ASN A 201 -8.13 -4.00 11.41
CA ASN A 201 -7.12 -2.95 11.37
C ASN A 201 -6.81 -2.53 9.92
N GLU A 202 -6.83 -1.23 9.63
CA GLU A 202 -6.67 -0.66 8.29
C GLU A 202 -5.35 -1.07 7.64
N THR A 203 -4.27 -1.13 8.41
CA THR A 203 -2.96 -1.56 7.91
C THR A 203 -2.99 -3.01 7.42
N HIS A 204 -3.71 -3.89 8.13
CA HIS A 204 -3.87 -5.29 7.70
C HIS A 204 -4.74 -5.38 6.45
N ALA A 205 -5.84 -4.63 6.39
CA ALA A 205 -6.67 -4.57 5.20
C ALA A 205 -5.86 -4.09 3.97
N ILE A 206 -5.03 -3.06 4.13
CA ILE A 206 -4.12 -2.58 3.07
C ILE A 206 -3.14 -3.69 2.66
N ARG A 207 -2.49 -4.36 3.62
CA ARG A 207 -1.53 -5.44 3.32
C ARG A 207 -2.15 -6.58 2.52
N ARG A 208 -3.41 -6.97 2.78
CA ARG A 208 -4.08 -8.01 1.97
C ARG A 208 -4.10 -7.69 0.48
N PHE A 209 -4.34 -6.42 0.13
CA PHE A 209 -4.31 -5.97 -1.27
C PHE A 209 -2.89 -5.95 -1.83
N LEU A 210 -1.91 -5.48 -1.03
CA LEU A 210 -0.50 -5.40 -1.44
C LEU A 210 0.14 -6.79 -1.58
N ASP A 211 -0.17 -7.72 -0.69
CA ASP A 211 0.27 -9.12 -0.76
C ASP A 211 -0.21 -9.78 -2.06
N ASN A 212 -1.50 -9.59 -2.40
CA ASN A 212 -2.06 -10.11 -3.63
C ASN A 212 -1.44 -9.42 -4.86
N PHE A 213 -1.21 -8.10 -4.80
CA PHE A 213 -0.47 -7.41 -5.87
C PHE A 213 0.92 -8.02 -6.07
N GLN A 214 1.67 -8.26 -5.00
CA GLN A 214 2.99 -8.88 -5.06
C GLN A 214 2.96 -10.31 -5.66
N GLU A 215 1.94 -11.08 -5.33
CA GLU A 215 1.74 -12.43 -5.91
C GLU A 215 1.48 -12.36 -7.42
N LYS A 216 0.61 -11.43 -7.85
CA LYS A 216 0.22 -11.29 -9.26
C LYS A 216 1.29 -10.59 -10.10
N PHE A 217 1.92 -9.54 -9.58
CA PHE A 217 3.04 -8.84 -10.23
C PHE A 217 4.37 -9.52 -9.84
N ASN A 218 4.57 -10.71 -10.36
CA ASN A 218 5.70 -11.57 -10.02
C ASN A 218 7.02 -11.16 -10.70
N SER A 219 8.11 -11.87 -10.36
CA SER A 219 9.46 -11.60 -10.88
C SER A 219 9.58 -11.63 -12.42
N LYS A 220 8.71 -12.38 -13.10
CA LYS A 220 8.66 -12.39 -14.59
C LYS A 220 8.19 -11.04 -15.12
N TYR A 221 7.20 -10.44 -14.48
CA TYR A 221 6.69 -9.11 -14.85
C TYR A 221 7.69 -8.01 -14.51
N GLU A 222 8.37 -8.11 -13.35
CA GLU A 222 9.46 -7.19 -12.99
C GLU A 222 10.61 -7.24 -14.02
N ALA A 223 11.03 -8.44 -14.41
CA ALA A 223 12.07 -8.62 -15.44
C ALA A 223 11.62 -8.01 -16.78
N ARG A 224 10.36 -8.21 -17.16
CA ARG A 224 9.83 -7.67 -18.42
C ARG A 224 9.72 -6.13 -18.39
N ALA A 225 9.32 -5.53 -17.29
CA ALA A 225 9.34 -4.07 -17.12
C ALA A 225 10.75 -3.51 -17.33
N LYS A 226 11.75 -4.16 -16.72
CA LYS A 226 13.18 -3.80 -16.89
C LYS A 226 13.66 -3.95 -18.34
N GLU A 227 13.23 -4.97 -19.08
CA GLU A 227 13.53 -5.11 -20.51
C GLU A 227 12.96 -3.95 -21.35
N LEU A 228 11.80 -3.43 -20.95
CA LEU A 228 11.19 -2.26 -21.56
C LEU A 228 11.88 -0.95 -21.17
N GLY A 229 12.80 -0.97 -20.21
CA GLY A 229 13.43 0.22 -19.63
C GLY A 229 12.48 1.00 -18.73
N MET A 230 11.46 0.35 -18.18
CA MET A 230 10.41 0.96 -17.35
C MET A 230 10.44 0.46 -15.91
N THR A 231 10.03 1.30 -14.99
CA THR A 231 9.78 0.95 -13.59
C THR A 231 8.45 0.20 -13.46
N VAL A 232 8.27 -0.53 -12.35
CA VAL A 232 6.98 -1.16 -12.01
C VAL A 232 5.86 -0.12 -12.00
N ASP A 233 6.15 1.05 -11.47
CA ASP A 233 5.20 2.14 -11.35
C ASP A 233 4.73 2.71 -12.70
N GLU A 234 5.62 2.86 -13.65
CA GLU A 234 5.27 3.27 -15.02
C GLU A 234 4.40 2.22 -15.70
N ILE A 235 4.69 0.93 -15.52
CA ILE A 235 3.87 -0.18 -16.05
C ILE A 235 2.47 -0.16 -15.42
N VAL A 236 2.35 -0.02 -14.10
CA VAL A 236 1.05 0.04 -13.41
C VAL A 236 0.27 1.28 -13.83
N THR A 237 0.95 2.40 -14.04
CA THR A 237 0.34 3.64 -14.54
C THR A 237 -0.23 3.44 -15.96
N ILE A 238 0.55 2.85 -16.87
CA ILE A 238 0.09 2.49 -18.23
C ILE A 238 -1.09 1.52 -18.14
N ALA A 239 -0.99 0.46 -17.33
CA ALA A 239 -2.05 -0.52 -17.14
C ALA A 239 -3.35 0.14 -16.66
N SER A 240 -3.27 1.11 -15.74
CA SER A 240 -4.44 1.82 -15.24
C SER A 240 -5.15 2.66 -16.32
N ILE A 241 -4.39 3.23 -17.25
CA ILE A 241 -4.94 3.94 -18.42
C ILE A 241 -5.59 2.94 -19.39
N ILE A 242 -4.88 1.85 -19.73
CA ILE A 242 -5.43 0.78 -20.59
C ILE A 242 -6.74 0.25 -20.02
N GLN A 243 -6.81 -0.03 -18.72
CA GLN A 243 -8.00 -0.50 -18.02
C GLN A 243 -9.20 0.44 -18.19
N LYS A 244 -8.96 1.74 -18.34
CA LYS A 244 -9.99 2.77 -18.47
C LYS A 244 -10.33 3.12 -19.92
N GLU A 245 -9.41 2.88 -20.84
CA GLU A 245 -9.56 3.23 -22.25
C GLU A 245 -10.07 2.06 -23.11
N ALA A 246 -9.65 0.82 -22.83
CA ALA A 246 -10.06 -0.32 -23.64
C ALA A 246 -11.51 -0.71 -23.36
N ALA A 247 -12.30 -0.91 -24.42
CA ALA A 247 -13.69 -1.35 -24.31
C ALA A 247 -13.82 -2.86 -24.05
N SER A 248 -12.77 -3.64 -24.37
CA SER A 248 -12.70 -5.08 -24.09
C SER A 248 -11.26 -5.53 -23.91
N LYS A 249 -11.06 -6.75 -23.38
CA LYS A 249 -9.75 -7.37 -23.20
C LYS A 249 -8.96 -7.47 -24.51
N GLU A 250 -9.62 -7.84 -25.60
CA GLU A 250 -9.00 -8.03 -26.91
C GLU A 250 -8.42 -6.74 -27.48
N GLN A 251 -8.88 -5.59 -27.01
CA GLN A 251 -8.40 -4.29 -27.46
C GLN A 251 -7.25 -3.74 -26.61
N MET A 252 -6.99 -4.31 -25.44
CA MET A 252 -6.00 -3.80 -24.50
C MET A 252 -4.60 -3.73 -25.11
N GLY A 253 -4.21 -4.75 -25.89
CA GLY A 253 -2.93 -4.78 -26.60
C GLY A 253 -2.76 -3.66 -27.61
N LEU A 254 -3.82 -3.35 -28.37
CA LEU A 254 -3.86 -2.23 -29.35
C LEU A 254 -3.76 -0.87 -28.64
N VAL A 255 -4.55 -0.65 -27.58
CA VAL A 255 -4.50 0.59 -26.79
C VAL A 255 -3.10 0.76 -26.17
N SER A 256 -2.55 -0.31 -25.60
CA SER A 256 -1.18 -0.34 -25.09
C SER A 256 -0.15 0.08 -26.13
N SER A 257 -0.27 -0.47 -27.35
CA SER A 257 0.60 -0.11 -28.48
C SER A 257 0.60 1.39 -28.77
N VAL A 258 -0.58 2.04 -28.78
CA VAL A 258 -0.67 3.49 -29.01
C VAL A 258 -0.01 4.28 -27.88
N ILE A 259 -0.23 3.89 -26.62
CA ILE A 259 0.38 4.54 -25.47
C ILE A 259 1.91 4.48 -25.59
N HIS A 260 2.47 3.27 -25.78
CA HIS A 260 3.92 3.08 -25.94
C HIS A 260 4.49 3.83 -27.14
N ASN A 261 3.80 3.84 -28.28
CA ASN A 261 4.22 4.58 -29.48
C ASN A 261 4.25 6.09 -29.23
N ARG A 262 3.23 6.64 -28.55
CA ARG A 262 3.19 8.06 -28.18
C ARG A 262 4.32 8.42 -27.20
N LEU A 263 4.56 7.62 -26.16
CA LEU A 263 5.67 7.82 -25.23
C LEU A 263 7.01 7.83 -25.96
N LYS A 264 7.26 6.86 -26.85
CA LYS A 264 8.46 6.77 -27.66
C LYS A 264 8.67 7.98 -28.55
N ASN A 265 7.60 8.58 -29.05
CA ASN A 265 7.62 9.76 -29.92
C ASN A 265 7.53 11.08 -29.12
N SER A 266 7.64 11.06 -27.78
CA SER A 266 7.48 12.23 -26.90
C SER A 266 6.16 12.99 -27.13
N MET A 267 5.09 12.28 -27.52
CA MET A 267 3.75 12.82 -27.68
C MET A 267 2.99 12.77 -26.36
N LYS A 268 2.09 13.72 -26.13
CA LYS A 268 1.14 13.66 -25.02
C LYS A 268 0.20 12.47 -25.20
N LEU A 269 -0.22 11.83 -24.11
CA LEU A 269 -1.10 10.66 -24.20
C LEU A 269 -2.55 11.03 -24.56
N GLU A 270 -3.03 12.19 -24.13
CA GLU A 270 -4.37 12.73 -24.46
C GLU A 270 -5.50 11.72 -24.21
N CYS A 271 -5.45 11.04 -23.05
CA CYS A 271 -6.44 10.08 -22.60
C CYS A 271 -7.49 10.77 -21.72
N ASP A 272 -8.76 10.71 -22.11
CA ASP A 272 -9.89 11.35 -21.40
C ASP A 272 -10.09 10.78 -19.99
N SER A 273 -9.79 9.51 -19.80
CA SER A 273 -9.87 8.82 -18.50
C SER A 273 -9.04 9.52 -17.42
N THR A 274 -7.90 10.12 -17.78
CA THR A 274 -7.05 10.86 -16.83
C THR A 274 -7.70 12.16 -16.35
N GLY A 275 -8.41 12.87 -17.24
CA GLY A 275 -9.22 14.03 -16.90
C GLY A 275 -10.42 13.66 -16.03
N ALA A 276 -11.10 12.57 -16.38
CA ALA A 276 -12.21 12.05 -15.58
C ALA A 276 -11.79 11.67 -14.15
N TYR A 277 -10.59 11.09 -13.97
CA TYR A 277 -10.03 10.82 -12.64
C TYR A 277 -9.81 12.12 -11.85
N VAL A 278 -9.21 13.12 -12.47
CA VAL A 278 -8.96 14.43 -11.84
C VAL A 278 -10.27 15.09 -11.40
N ASP A 279 -11.28 15.13 -12.27
CA ASP A 279 -12.53 15.83 -11.98
C ASP A 279 -13.40 15.08 -10.97
N ARG A 280 -13.41 13.75 -11.02
CA ARG A 280 -14.29 12.93 -10.18
C ARG A 280 -13.71 12.60 -8.81
N TYR A 281 -12.41 12.37 -8.73
CA TYR A 281 -11.78 11.88 -7.50
C TYR A 281 -10.83 12.89 -6.84
N ILE A 282 -10.09 13.68 -7.61
CA ILE A 282 -9.16 14.66 -7.02
C ILE A 282 -9.90 15.93 -6.61
N LYS A 283 -10.59 16.57 -7.55
CA LYS A 283 -11.23 17.87 -7.35
C LYS A 283 -12.12 17.98 -6.10
N PRO A 284 -12.97 16.98 -5.75
CA PRO A 284 -13.81 17.06 -4.56
C PRO A 284 -13.04 16.95 -3.22
N ASN A 285 -11.78 16.52 -3.24
CA ASN A 285 -11.01 16.14 -2.06
C ASN A 285 -9.81 17.04 -1.77
N VAL A 286 -9.64 18.13 -2.53
CA VAL A 286 -8.49 19.04 -2.40
C VAL A 286 -8.94 20.50 -2.51
N SER A 287 -8.10 21.44 -2.06
CA SER A 287 -8.32 22.87 -2.28
C SER A 287 -8.12 23.26 -3.75
N ASP A 288 -8.65 24.42 -4.18
CA ASP A 288 -8.52 24.89 -5.56
C ASP A 288 -7.06 25.03 -6.03
N GLY A 289 -6.15 25.43 -5.14
CA GLY A 289 -4.72 25.53 -5.44
C GLY A 289 -4.08 24.16 -5.68
N GLU A 290 -4.39 23.19 -4.84
CA GLU A 290 -3.93 21.81 -4.98
C GLU A 290 -4.53 21.15 -6.22
N TYR A 291 -5.82 21.41 -6.50
CA TYR A 291 -6.48 20.91 -7.70
C TYR A 291 -5.74 21.29 -8.98
N LEU A 292 -5.34 22.54 -9.14
CA LEU A 292 -4.57 22.97 -10.30
C LEU A 292 -3.23 22.25 -10.41
N ALA A 293 -2.55 22.03 -9.28
CA ALA A 293 -1.29 21.29 -9.24
C ALA A 293 -1.48 19.83 -9.67
N TYR A 294 -2.48 19.13 -9.12
CA TYR A 294 -2.78 17.75 -9.50
C TYR A 294 -3.28 17.64 -10.94
N ARG A 295 -4.13 18.57 -11.39
CA ARG A 295 -4.61 18.60 -12.77
C ARG A 295 -3.44 18.66 -13.75
N ASN A 296 -2.46 19.51 -13.50
CA ASN A 296 -1.28 19.62 -14.36
C ASN A 296 -0.40 18.36 -14.37
N ARG A 297 -0.46 17.54 -13.31
CA ARG A 297 0.33 16.31 -13.19
C ARG A 297 -0.38 15.06 -13.69
N TYR A 298 -1.72 15.03 -13.66
CA TYR A 298 -2.51 13.84 -13.99
C TYR A 298 -3.19 13.93 -15.35
N TYR A 299 -3.64 15.12 -15.77
CA TYR A 299 -4.36 15.28 -17.01
C TYR A 299 -3.43 15.24 -18.22
N THR A 300 -3.47 14.14 -18.99
CA THR A 300 -2.52 13.84 -20.06
C THR A 300 -2.64 14.71 -21.31
N TYR A 301 -3.60 15.62 -21.36
CA TYR A 301 -3.62 16.75 -22.32
C TYR A 301 -2.68 17.89 -21.87
N LEU A 302 -2.34 17.97 -20.57
CA LEU A 302 -1.52 19.01 -20.01
C LEU A 302 -0.10 18.53 -19.69
N CYS A 303 0.04 17.38 -19.01
CA CYS A 303 1.35 16.83 -18.68
C CYS A 303 2.01 16.16 -19.90
N ASN A 304 3.33 16.08 -19.88
CA ASN A 304 4.11 15.34 -20.86
C ASN A 304 4.37 13.92 -20.33
N GLY A 305 4.22 12.90 -21.20
CA GLY A 305 4.43 11.50 -20.84
C GLY A 305 3.32 10.95 -19.94
N LEU A 306 3.71 10.16 -18.95
CA LEU A 306 2.78 9.53 -18.01
C LEU A 306 2.27 10.53 -16.97
N PRO A 307 1.04 10.34 -16.45
CA PRO A 307 0.58 11.06 -15.28
C PRO A 307 1.43 10.70 -14.05
N ALA A 308 1.29 11.48 -12.96
CA ALA A 308 2.07 11.31 -11.72
C ALA A 308 1.89 9.95 -11.03
N GLY A 309 0.92 9.18 -11.44
CA GLY A 309 0.66 7.82 -10.98
C GLY A 309 -0.60 7.22 -11.60
N PRO A 310 -0.95 5.99 -11.21
CA PRO A 310 -2.13 5.30 -11.69
C PRO A 310 -3.43 6.08 -11.43
N ILE A 311 -4.45 5.82 -12.24
CA ILE A 311 -5.78 6.44 -12.15
C ILE A 311 -6.87 5.44 -11.72
N CYS A 312 -6.50 4.18 -11.50
CA CYS A 312 -7.33 3.12 -10.93
C CYS A 312 -6.44 1.92 -10.60
N ASN A 313 -7.01 0.89 -9.96
CA ASN A 313 -6.36 -0.39 -9.73
C ASN A 313 -6.64 -1.32 -10.93
N PRO A 314 -5.62 -1.61 -11.78
CA PRO A 314 -5.81 -2.40 -12.99
C PRO A 314 -5.90 -3.90 -12.68
N GLY A 315 -6.59 -4.65 -13.55
CA GLY A 315 -6.61 -6.11 -13.55
C GLY A 315 -5.39 -6.73 -14.24
N ALA A 316 -5.35 -8.07 -14.19
CA ALA A 316 -4.26 -8.86 -14.78
C ALA A 316 -4.08 -8.59 -16.28
N ASP A 317 -5.18 -8.55 -17.03
CA ASP A 317 -5.14 -8.38 -18.48
C ASP A 317 -4.56 -7.00 -18.89
N ALA A 318 -4.90 -5.96 -18.16
CA ALA A 318 -4.37 -4.61 -18.41
C ALA A 318 -2.87 -4.51 -18.04
N ILE A 319 -2.43 -5.17 -16.97
CA ILE A 319 -1.02 -5.26 -16.59
C ILE A 319 -0.24 -6.04 -17.66
N GLU A 320 -0.76 -7.17 -18.12
CA GLU A 320 -0.14 -7.96 -19.17
C GLU A 320 -0.05 -7.17 -20.49
N ALA A 321 -1.11 -6.47 -20.87
CA ALA A 321 -1.10 -5.61 -22.06
C ALA A 321 -0.08 -4.46 -21.95
N ALA A 322 0.08 -3.86 -20.76
CA ALA A 322 1.11 -2.84 -20.53
C ALA A 322 2.54 -3.37 -20.71
N LEU A 323 2.78 -4.63 -20.30
CA LEU A 323 4.09 -5.30 -20.43
C LEU A 323 4.33 -5.85 -21.84
N TYR A 324 3.29 -6.24 -22.55
CA TYR A 324 3.36 -6.87 -23.86
C TYR A 324 2.46 -6.16 -24.89
N PRO A 325 2.79 -4.87 -25.22
CA PRO A 325 2.00 -4.14 -26.22
C PRO A 325 2.03 -4.82 -27.56
N GLU A 326 0.95 -4.73 -28.34
CA GLU A 326 0.96 -5.15 -29.72
C GLU A 326 1.97 -4.33 -30.55
N LYS A 327 2.62 -4.98 -31.50
CA LYS A 327 3.62 -4.34 -32.37
C LYS A 327 2.94 -3.65 -33.53
N THR A 328 2.57 -2.40 -33.34
CA THR A 328 1.95 -1.57 -34.39
C THR A 328 2.64 -0.21 -34.51
N ASN A 329 2.24 0.58 -35.52
CA ASN A 329 2.69 1.95 -35.70
C ASN A 329 1.53 2.96 -35.51
N TYR A 330 0.46 2.54 -34.82
CA TYR A 330 -0.67 3.43 -34.54
C TYR A 330 -0.31 4.45 -33.47
N LEU A 331 -0.82 5.66 -33.64
CA LEU A 331 -0.66 6.79 -32.73
C LEU A 331 -1.98 7.30 -32.17
N TYR A 332 -3.11 6.85 -32.76
CA TYR A 332 -4.44 7.28 -32.39
C TYR A 332 -5.39 6.08 -32.38
N PHE A 333 -6.38 6.14 -31.50
CA PHE A 333 -7.52 5.24 -31.49
C PHE A 333 -8.81 6.02 -31.20
N TYR A 334 -9.93 5.46 -31.56
CA TYR A 334 -11.26 5.98 -31.27
C TYR A 334 -12.25 4.82 -31.14
N HIS A 335 -13.16 4.89 -30.17
CA HIS A 335 -14.24 3.91 -30.02
C HIS A 335 -15.57 4.49 -30.50
N ASP A 336 -16.35 3.72 -31.25
CA ASP A 336 -17.74 4.05 -31.49
C ASP A 336 -18.64 3.67 -30.31
N LYS A 337 -19.93 3.99 -30.38
CA LYS A 337 -20.90 3.68 -29.29
C LYS A 337 -21.08 2.19 -29.03
N ASN A 338 -20.70 1.32 -29.97
CA ASN A 338 -20.78 -0.13 -29.86
C ASN A 338 -19.46 -0.73 -29.29
N GLY A 339 -18.50 0.11 -28.96
CA GLY A 339 -17.19 -0.31 -28.45
C GLY A 339 -16.22 -0.81 -29.53
N LYS A 340 -16.52 -0.62 -30.82
CA LYS A 340 -15.57 -0.96 -31.88
C LYS A 340 -14.43 0.06 -31.91
N ILE A 341 -13.21 -0.44 -31.93
CA ILE A 341 -11.99 0.39 -31.99
C ILE A 341 -11.60 0.70 -33.44
N TYR A 342 -11.23 1.94 -33.71
CA TYR A 342 -10.69 2.44 -34.98
C TYR A 342 -9.28 2.97 -34.72
N MET A 343 -8.30 2.35 -35.37
CA MET A 343 -6.90 2.70 -35.22
C MET A 343 -6.43 3.62 -36.34
N ALA A 344 -5.53 4.56 -36.02
CA ALA A 344 -4.97 5.49 -37.02
C ALA A 344 -3.48 5.79 -36.73
N LYS A 345 -2.73 6.05 -37.80
CA LYS A 345 -1.32 6.45 -37.77
C LYS A 345 -1.14 7.95 -37.77
N THR A 346 -2.09 8.66 -38.35
CA THR A 346 -2.06 10.12 -38.51
C THR A 346 -3.34 10.76 -37.96
N LEU A 347 -3.25 12.04 -37.62
CA LEU A 347 -4.41 12.81 -37.18
C LEU A 347 -5.50 12.91 -38.25
N GLN A 348 -5.12 12.96 -39.52
CA GLN A 348 -6.09 12.97 -40.64
C GLN A 348 -6.89 11.67 -40.67
N GLU A 349 -6.23 10.51 -40.58
CA GLU A 349 -6.89 9.21 -40.46
C GLU A 349 -7.80 9.12 -39.24
N HIS A 350 -7.33 9.65 -38.09
CA HIS A 350 -8.09 9.67 -36.84
C HIS A 350 -9.40 10.46 -37.02
N ASN A 351 -9.33 11.67 -37.57
CA ASN A 351 -10.51 12.50 -37.84
C ASN A 351 -11.49 11.81 -38.82
N ALA A 352 -10.97 11.13 -39.84
CA ALA A 352 -11.80 10.35 -40.73
C ALA A 352 -12.48 9.16 -40.04
N ASN A 353 -11.78 8.49 -39.14
CA ASN A 353 -12.33 7.40 -38.32
C ASN A 353 -13.44 7.88 -37.37
N GLN A 354 -13.32 9.08 -36.78
CA GLN A 354 -14.36 9.67 -35.95
C GLN A 354 -15.64 9.89 -36.73
N ILE A 355 -15.53 10.43 -37.97
CA ILE A 355 -16.70 10.61 -38.86
C ILE A 355 -17.37 9.27 -39.21
N LYS A 356 -16.56 8.24 -39.54
CA LYS A 356 -17.07 6.88 -39.80
C LYS A 356 -17.76 6.27 -38.60
N ALA A 357 -17.19 6.44 -37.40
CA ALA A 357 -17.76 5.93 -36.16
C ALA A 357 -19.13 6.57 -35.86
N LEU A 358 -19.27 7.88 -36.10
CA LEU A 358 -20.55 8.60 -35.93
C LEU A 358 -21.60 8.17 -36.91
N GLN A 359 -21.24 7.78 -38.14
CA GLN A 359 -22.17 7.30 -39.18
C GLN A 359 -22.68 5.88 -38.92
N ASN A 360 -21.88 5.07 -38.20
CA ASN A 360 -22.18 3.67 -37.89
C ASN A 360 -22.79 3.47 -36.48
N SER A 361 -23.03 4.56 -35.77
CA SER A 361 -23.61 4.62 -34.41
C SER A 361 -25.06 5.10 -34.49
#